data_35e58df35b80a41809d3e3507ed1a911
#
_entry.id   35e58df35b80a41809d3e3507ed1a911
#
_cell.length_a   1.000
_cell.length_b   1.000
_cell.length_c   1.000
_cell.angle_alpha   90.00
_cell.angle_beta   90.00
_cell.angle_gamma   90.00
#
_symmetry.space_group_name_H-M   'P 1'
#
loop_
_entity.id
_entity.type
_entity.pdbx_description
1 polymer ?
#
loop_
_entity_poly.entity_id
_entity_poly.type
_entity_poly.pdbx_seq_one_letter_code
_entity_poly.pdbx_strand_id
1 'polypeptide(L)'
;MKIAVTYENGQIFQHFGHTAQFKLYEVENGKVVREAVVDTNGSGHGALAGFLVQSGVDTLICGGIGGGAQMALAQAGIKLYGGVSGEADAAKL
;
A
#
# COMPACT_ATOMS: atom_id res chain seq x y z
N MET A 1 12.24 6.98 -0.99
CA MET A 1 10.87 6.67 -1.43
C MET A 1 10.38 5.41 -0.73
N LYS A 2 9.19 5.45 -0.20
CA LYS A 2 8.61 4.29 0.47
C LYS A 2 7.32 3.88 -0.23
N ILE A 3 7.27 2.62 -0.67
CA ILE A 3 6.14 2.06 -1.40
C ILE A 3 5.42 1.06 -0.51
N ALA A 4 4.09 1.16 -0.44
CA ALA A 4 3.25 0.16 0.22
C ALA A 4 2.49 -0.64 -0.83
N VAL A 5 2.39 -1.94 -0.62
CA VAL A 5 1.58 -2.82 -1.46
C VAL A 5 0.61 -3.56 -0.56
N THR A 6 -0.68 -3.54 -0.90
CA THR A 6 -1.66 -4.38 -0.19
C THR A 6 -1.25 -5.84 -0.38
N TYR A 7 -1.19 -6.60 0.71
CA TYR A 7 -0.45 -7.85 0.71
C TYR A 7 -1.23 -9.00 1.32
N GLU A 8 -1.20 -10.15 0.64
CA GLU A 8 -1.71 -11.41 1.19
C GLU A 8 -1.00 -12.57 0.48
N ASN A 9 -0.28 -13.39 1.27
CA ASN A 9 0.41 -14.59 0.75
C ASN A 9 1.26 -14.34 -0.48
N GLY A 10 2.04 -13.25 -0.48
CA GLY A 10 2.96 -12.91 -1.57
C GLY A 10 2.31 -12.15 -2.72
N GLN A 11 1.00 -11.97 -2.69
CA GLN A 11 0.28 -11.33 -3.79
C GLN A 11 -0.36 -10.02 -3.38
N ILE A 12 -0.68 -9.20 -4.37
CA ILE A 12 -1.40 -7.94 -4.16
C ILE A 12 -2.83 -8.28 -3.75
N PHE A 13 -3.23 -7.81 -2.56
CA PHE A 13 -4.59 -8.03 -2.09
C PHE A 13 -5.56 -7.10 -2.82
N GLN A 14 -6.71 -7.64 -3.25
CA GLN A 14 -7.58 -6.98 -4.22
C GLN A 14 -8.65 -6.06 -3.64
N HIS A 15 -8.77 -5.98 -2.31
CA HIS A 15 -9.80 -5.16 -1.65
C HIS A 15 -9.16 -4.25 -0.62
N PHE A 16 -8.79 -3.05 -1.03
CA PHE A 16 -8.05 -2.12 -0.17
C PHE A 16 -8.68 -1.98 1.22
N GLY A 17 -9.98 -1.78 1.30
CA GLY A 17 -10.67 -1.56 2.57
C GLY A 17 -10.61 -2.73 3.55
N HIS A 18 -10.28 -3.91 3.09
CA HIS A 18 -10.16 -5.12 3.92
C HIS A 18 -8.72 -5.58 4.09
N THR A 19 -7.76 -4.73 3.76
CA THR A 19 -6.35 -5.08 3.82
C THR A 19 -5.91 -5.36 5.24
N ALA A 20 -5.42 -6.58 5.48
CA ALA A 20 -4.89 -6.97 6.78
C ALA A 20 -3.39 -6.70 6.90
N GLN A 21 -2.68 -6.72 5.79
CA GLN A 21 -1.23 -6.51 5.77
C GLN A 21 -0.81 -5.65 4.60
N PHE A 22 0.22 -4.85 4.81
CA PHE A 22 0.93 -4.15 3.75
C PHE A 22 2.36 -4.67 3.70
N LYS A 23 2.92 -4.80 2.51
CA LYS A 23 4.36 -4.97 2.37
C LYS A 23 4.94 -3.60 2.03
N LEU A 24 5.89 -3.16 2.84
CA LEU A 24 6.53 -1.86 2.69
C LEU A 24 7.91 -2.05 2.09
N TYR A 25 8.23 -1.23 1.10
CA TYR A 25 9.54 -1.23 0.46
C TYR A 25 10.15 0.15 0.56
N GLU A 26 11.38 0.23 1.06
CA GLU A 26 12.16 1.47 0.97
C GLU A 26 13.06 1.38 -0.25
N VAL A 27 12.98 2.38 -1.12
CA VAL A 27 13.72 2.43 -2.38
C VAL A 27 14.65 3.62 -2.38
N GLU A 28 15.91 3.39 -2.66
CA GLU A 28 16.93 4.45 -2.82
C GLU A 28 17.71 4.21 -4.09
N ASN A 29 17.84 5.25 -4.92
CA ASN A 29 18.59 5.18 -6.18
C ASN A 29 18.14 4.02 -7.08
N GLY A 30 16.82 3.78 -7.12
CA GLY A 30 16.23 2.73 -7.95
C GLY A 30 16.38 1.32 -7.39
N LYS A 31 16.88 1.17 -6.16
CA LYS A 31 17.07 -0.14 -5.52
C LYS A 31 16.28 -0.26 -4.23
N VAL A 32 15.69 -1.42 -4.00
CA VAL A 32 15.03 -1.72 -2.74
C VAL A 32 16.12 -1.99 -1.70
N VAL A 33 16.17 -1.12 -0.68
CA VAL A 33 17.16 -1.24 0.39
C VAL A 33 16.60 -1.86 1.66
N ARG A 34 15.27 -1.92 1.77
CA ARG A 34 14.61 -2.52 2.95
C ARG A 34 13.20 -2.94 2.58
N GLU A 35 12.74 -4.05 3.13
CA GLU A 35 11.34 -4.47 2.99
C GLU A 35 10.85 -5.08 4.30
N ALA A 36 9.55 -4.91 4.56
CA ALA A 36 8.91 -5.46 5.74
C ALA A 36 7.43 -5.68 5.48
N VAL A 37 6.86 -6.72 6.08
CA VAL A 37 5.43 -6.94 6.07
C VAL A 37 4.90 -6.45 7.41
N VAL A 38 3.89 -5.58 7.38
CA VAL A 38 3.30 -5.00 8.59
C VAL A 38 1.80 -5.26 8.63
N ASP A 39 1.28 -5.47 9.83
CA ASP A 39 -0.15 -5.67 10.04
C ASP A 39 -0.85 -4.33 10.22
N THR A 40 -2.06 -4.23 9.70
CA THR A 40 -2.91 -3.05 9.91
C THR A 40 -3.63 -3.10 11.26
N ASN A 41 -3.51 -4.20 11.98
CA ASN A 41 -4.16 -4.45 13.27
C ASN A 41 -5.69 -4.31 13.19
N GLY A 42 -6.25 -4.75 12.05
CA GLY A 42 -7.69 -4.69 11.86
C GLY A 42 -8.24 -3.30 11.61
N SER A 43 -7.40 -2.35 11.22
CA SER A 43 -7.86 -1.00 10.89
C SER A 43 -8.90 -1.05 9.76
N GLY A 44 -10.00 -0.33 9.95
CA GLY A 44 -11.05 -0.26 8.95
C GLY A 44 -10.72 0.73 7.84
N HIS A 45 -11.67 0.90 6.92
CA HIS A 45 -11.49 1.73 5.72
C HIS A 45 -10.95 3.13 6.01
N GLY A 46 -11.53 3.81 7.01
CA GLY A 46 -11.16 5.19 7.30
C GLY A 46 -9.79 5.33 7.95
N ALA A 47 -9.26 4.27 8.53
CA ALA A 47 -8.00 4.30 9.26
C ALA A 47 -6.79 3.90 8.40
N LEU A 48 -7.02 3.23 7.27
CA LEU A 48 -5.92 2.72 6.45
C LEU A 48 -5.07 3.84 5.84
N ALA A 49 -5.70 4.90 5.35
CA ALA A 49 -4.96 6.04 4.82
C ALA A 49 -4.08 6.68 5.89
N GLY A 50 -4.61 6.85 7.10
CA GLY A 50 -3.84 7.36 8.23
C GLY A 50 -2.68 6.46 8.60
N PHE A 51 -2.89 5.14 8.57
CA PHE A 51 -1.84 4.17 8.81
C PHE A 51 -0.67 4.36 7.83
N LEU A 52 -0.99 4.53 6.55
CA LEU A 52 0.02 4.74 5.51
C LEU A 52 0.77 6.06 5.70
N VAL A 53 0.06 7.12 6.06
CA VAL A 53 0.67 8.42 6.34
C VAL A 53 1.67 8.30 7.50
N GLN A 54 1.26 7.65 8.59
CA GLN A 54 2.12 7.46 9.75
C GLN A 54 3.33 6.59 9.44
N SER A 55 3.20 5.69 8.49
CA SER A 55 4.29 4.83 8.06
C SER A 55 5.27 5.53 7.11
N GLY A 56 4.99 6.76 6.71
CA GLY A 56 5.85 7.52 5.81
C GLY A 56 5.79 7.07 4.36
N VAL A 57 4.66 6.49 3.96
CA VAL A 57 4.49 5.95 2.59
C VAL A 57 4.25 7.07 1.59
N ASP A 58 4.97 7.04 0.48
CA ASP A 58 4.80 7.98 -0.64
C ASP A 58 3.89 7.45 -1.71
N THR A 59 3.86 6.13 -1.88
CA THR A 59 3.19 5.48 -3.01
C THR A 59 2.49 4.23 -2.52
N LEU A 60 1.26 4.02 -2.99
CA LEU A 60 0.49 2.81 -2.72
C LEU A 60 0.18 2.07 -4.01
N ILE A 61 0.41 0.77 -3.99
CA ILE A 61 0.02 -0.14 -5.06
C ILE A 61 -1.03 -1.08 -4.48
N CYS A 62 -2.17 -1.21 -5.14
CA CYS A 62 -3.26 -2.06 -4.66
C CYS A 62 -4.11 -2.58 -5.81
N GLY A 63 -5.04 -3.48 -5.50
CA GLY A 63 -6.05 -3.95 -6.43
C GLY A 63 -7.24 -2.99 -6.44
N GLY A 64 -8.43 -3.49 -6.14
CA GLY A 64 -9.62 -2.68 -6.09
C GLY A 64 -9.61 -1.69 -4.93
N ILE A 65 -10.06 -0.48 -5.15
CA ILE A 65 -10.11 0.57 -4.14
C ILE A 65 -11.30 1.49 -4.39
N GLY A 66 -12.04 1.82 -3.34
CA GLY A 66 -13.20 2.69 -3.44
C GLY A 66 -12.84 4.17 -3.58
N GLY A 67 -13.80 4.96 -4.08
CA GLY A 67 -13.59 6.38 -4.33
C GLY A 67 -13.23 7.19 -3.09
N GLY A 68 -13.85 6.86 -1.95
CA GLY A 68 -13.54 7.56 -0.69
C GLY A 68 -12.10 7.35 -0.25
N ALA A 69 -11.60 6.13 -0.38
CA ALA A 69 -10.21 5.82 -0.03
C ALA A 69 -9.25 6.50 -1.00
N GLN A 70 -9.57 6.51 -2.30
CA GLN A 70 -8.76 7.22 -3.30
C GLN A 70 -8.63 8.69 -2.95
N MET A 71 -9.73 9.33 -2.57
CA MET A 71 -9.73 10.73 -2.20
C MET A 71 -8.89 10.99 -0.95
N ALA A 72 -9.00 10.14 0.07
CA ALA A 72 -8.22 10.28 1.29
C ALA A 72 -6.72 10.16 1.02
N LEU A 73 -6.32 9.24 0.16
CA LEU A 73 -4.92 9.07 -0.23
C LEU A 73 -4.40 10.27 -1.01
N ALA A 74 -5.21 10.78 -1.94
CA ALA A 74 -4.84 11.96 -2.71
C ALA A 74 -4.64 13.18 -1.83
N GLN A 75 -5.52 13.38 -0.85
CA GLN A 75 -5.41 14.48 0.11
C GLN A 75 -4.17 14.36 0.99
N ALA A 76 -3.75 13.12 1.26
CA ALA A 76 -2.55 12.86 2.04
C ALA A 76 -1.25 12.97 1.21
N GLY A 77 -1.37 13.19 -0.09
CA GLY A 77 -0.20 13.29 -0.97
C GLY A 77 0.40 11.95 -1.35
N ILE A 78 -0.33 10.86 -1.18
CA ILE A 78 0.13 9.52 -1.53
C ILE A 78 -0.24 9.22 -2.98
N LYS A 79 0.75 8.84 -3.78
CA LYS A 79 0.53 8.46 -5.17
C LYS A 79 -0.10 7.07 -5.22
N LEU A 80 -1.16 6.91 -5.99
CA LEU A 80 -1.93 5.66 -6.05
C LEU A 80 -1.81 4.98 -7.41
N TYR A 81 -1.53 3.68 -7.37
CA TYR A 81 -1.63 2.79 -8.53
C TYR A 81 -2.63 1.69 -8.17
N GLY A 82 -3.87 1.85 -8.60
CA GLY A 82 -4.95 0.90 -8.34
C GLY A 82 -5.14 -0.06 -9.52
N GLY A 83 -5.92 -1.11 -9.27
CA GLY A 83 -6.24 -2.10 -10.29
C GLY A 83 -5.07 -3.02 -10.66
N VAL A 84 -4.05 -3.09 -9.82
CA VAL A 84 -2.87 -3.93 -10.06
C VAL A 84 -3.10 -5.31 -9.44
N SER A 85 -2.64 -6.35 -10.10
CA SER A 85 -2.75 -7.72 -9.60
C SER A 85 -1.43 -8.47 -9.78
N GLY A 86 -1.32 -9.64 -9.18
CA GLY A 86 -0.14 -10.49 -9.26
C GLY A 86 0.71 -10.47 -8.02
N GLU A 87 1.99 -10.77 -8.16
CA GLU A 87 2.91 -10.84 -7.03
C GLU A 87 3.34 -9.45 -6.58
N ALA A 88 3.33 -9.25 -5.26
CA ALA A 88 3.71 -7.97 -4.68
C ALA A 88 5.14 -7.55 -5.07
N ASP A 89 6.07 -8.50 -5.03
CA ASP A 89 7.47 -8.21 -5.36
C ASP A 89 7.66 -7.80 -6.82
N ALA A 90 6.82 -8.29 -7.73
CA ALA A 90 6.88 -7.90 -9.13
C ALA A 90 6.33 -6.49 -9.36
N ALA A 91 5.41 -6.04 -8.52
CA ALA A 91 4.73 -4.75 -8.68
C ALA A 91 5.52 -3.56 -8.14
N LYS A 92 6.49 -3.78 -7.25
CA LYS A 92 7.18 -2.72 -6.52
C LYS A 92 7.95 -1.75 -7.40
N LEU A 93 8.19 -2.11 -8.62
CA LEU A 93 8.87 -1.27 -9.61
C LEU A 93 7.92 -0.87 -10.72
#